data_b074086f2fd6ce7cb9a839cffe1a1399
#
_entry.id   b074086f2fd6ce7cb9a839cffe1a1399
#
_cell.length_a   1.000
_cell.length_b   1.000
_cell.length_c   1.000
_cell.angle_alpha   90.00
_cell.angle_beta   90.00
_cell.angle_gamma   90.00
#
_symmetry.space_group_name_H-M   'P 1'
#
loop_
_entity.id
_entity.type
_entity.pdbx_description
1 polymer ?
#
loop_
_entity_poly.entity_id
_entity_poly.type
_entity_poly.pdbx_seq_one_letter_code
_entity_poly.pdbx_strand_id
1 'polypeptide(L)' 'MLVLTRKLYEKVYITTPDGKKIALTICGIQGYGKNGRVKIGIDADKNYVIAREELILSKNQEE' A
#
# COMPACT_ATOMS: atom_id res chain seq x y z
N MET A 1 7.44 10.56 6.72
CA MET A 1 6.79 9.24 6.81
C MET A 1 5.40 9.31 6.22
N LEU A 2 5.06 8.35 5.41
CA LEU A 2 3.72 8.21 4.88
C LEU A 2 2.94 7.23 5.74
N VAL A 3 1.71 7.59 6.12
CA VAL A 3 0.87 6.70 6.92
C VAL A 3 -0.38 6.37 6.12
N LEU A 4 -0.65 5.06 5.99
CA LEU A 4 -1.79 4.55 5.24
C LEU A 4 -2.61 3.64 6.15
N THR A 5 -3.92 3.64 5.95
CA THR A 5 -4.81 2.70 6.63
C THR A 5 -5.28 1.67 5.61
N ARG A 6 -5.08 0.40 5.91
CA ARG A 6 -5.43 -0.68 5.02
C ARG A 6 -6.33 -1.70 5.71
N LYS A 7 -7.24 -2.24 4.97
CA LYS A 7 -8.11 -3.32 5.43
C LYS A 7 -7.53 -4.66 5.02
N LEU A 8 -8.15 -5.71 5.53
CA LEU A 8 -7.74 -7.08 5.20
C LEU A 8 -7.72 -7.26 3.68
N TYR A 9 -6.65 -7.86 3.19
CA TYR A 9 -6.40 -8.17 1.78
C TYR A 9 -6.17 -6.95 0.88
N GLU A 10 -6.16 -5.77 1.42
CA GLU A 10 -5.77 -4.60 0.64
C GLU A 10 -4.26 -4.53 0.50
N LYS A 11 -3.81 -3.90 -0.57
CA LYS A 11 -2.40 -3.86 -0.90
C LYS A 11 -1.85 -2.45 -0.93
N VAL A 12 -0.56 -2.36 -0.73
CA VAL A 12 0.21 -1.14 -0.94
C VAL A 12 1.32 -1.48 -1.92
N TYR A 13 1.50 -0.67 -2.93
CA TYR A 13 2.56 -0.87 -3.90
C TYR A 13 3.67 0.14 -3.68
N ILE A 14 4.89 -0.35 -3.66
CA ILE A 14 6.08 0.48 -3.51
C ILE A 14 6.93 0.29 -4.76
N THR A 15 7.21 1.38 -5.45
CA THR A 15 8.07 1.35 -6.64
C THR A 15 9.42 1.92 -6.26
N THR A 16 10.47 1.15 -6.47
CA THR A 16 11.83 1.56 -6.16
C THR A 16 12.38 2.46 -7.27
N PRO A 17 13.46 3.20 -6.99
CA PRO A 17 14.05 4.07 -8.02
C PRO A 17 14.52 3.33 -9.27
N ASP A 18 14.88 2.06 -9.13
CA ASP A 18 15.32 1.24 -10.27
C ASP A 18 14.16 0.55 -11.00
N GLY A 19 12.93 0.89 -10.65
CA GLY A 19 11.75 0.41 -11.37
C GLY A 19 11.16 -0.88 -10.88
N LYS A 20 11.67 -1.42 -9.79
CA LYS A 20 11.09 -2.65 -9.22
C LYS A 20 9.88 -2.33 -8.38
N LYS A 21 8.97 -3.28 -8.30
CA LYS A 21 7.75 -3.11 -7.52
C LYS A 21 7.70 -4.09 -6.36
N ILE A 22 7.27 -3.59 -5.23
CA ILE A 22 7.05 -4.38 -4.03
C ILE A 22 5.58 -4.28 -3.69
N ALA A 23 4.93 -5.43 -3.53
CA ALA A 23 3.52 -5.48 -3.13
C ALA A 23 3.43 -5.93 -1.68
N LEU A 24 2.82 -5.11 -0.85
CA LEU A 24 2.57 -5.41 0.55
C LEU A 24 1.09 -5.72 0.70
N THR A 25 0.76 -6.91 1.17
CA THR A 25 -0.64 -7.33 1.32
C THR A 25 -0.94 -7.56 2.78
N ILE A 26 -2.09 -7.07 3.24
CA ILE A 26 -2.56 -7.34 4.59
C ILE A 26 -3.25 -8.69 4.59
N CYS A 27 -2.59 -9.70 5.13
CA CYS A 27 -3.08 -11.08 5.08
C CYS A 27 -3.88 -11.48 6.30
N GLY A 28 -3.74 -10.76 7.41
CA GLY A 28 -4.47 -11.09 8.63
C GLY A 28 -4.38 -9.97 9.63
N ILE A 29 -5.44 -9.81 10.41
CA ILE A 29 -5.49 -8.83 11.47
C ILE A 29 -6.03 -9.55 12.70
N GLN A 30 -5.18 -9.77 13.69
CA GLN A 30 -5.58 -10.49 14.88
C GLN A 30 -6.54 -9.67 15.73
N GLY A 31 -7.61 -10.30 16.16
CA GLY A 31 -8.54 -9.69 17.11
C GLY A 31 -9.61 -8.82 16.49
N TYR A 32 -9.56 -8.55 15.19
CA TYR A 32 -10.49 -7.63 14.55
C TYR A 32 -11.28 -8.24 13.40
N GLY A 33 -10.89 -9.40 12.92
CA GLY A 33 -11.59 -10.06 11.83
C GLY A 33 -11.65 -9.21 10.58
N LYS A 34 -12.76 -9.30 9.86
CA LYS A 34 -12.91 -8.62 8.57
C LYS A 34 -13.01 -7.11 8.66
N ASN A 35 -13.39 -6.59 9.81
CA ASN A 35 -13.61 -5.16 9.97
C ASN A 35 -12.39 -4.42 10.50
N GLY A 36 -11.31 -5.15 10.75
CA GLY A 36 -10.11 -4.55 11.27
C GLY A 36 -9.38 -3.70 10.24
N ARG A 37 -8.62 -2.74 10.73
CA ARG A 37 -7.79 -1.88 9.92
C ARG A 37 -6.41 -1.79 10.51
N VAL A 38 -5.43 -1.64 9.64
CA VAL A 38 -4.03 -1.54 10.05
C VAL A 38 -3.49 -0.20 9.58
N LYS A 39 -2.82 0.48 10.47
CA LYS A 39 -2.12 1.71 10.14
C LYS A 39 -0.68 1.34 9.80
N ILE A 40 -0.24 1.71 8.61
CA ILE A 40 1.09 1.40 8.13
C ILE A 40 1.87 2.69 7.95
N GLY A 41 2.99 2.81 8.66
CA GLY A 41 3.89 3.93 8.48
C GLY A 41 5.07 3.50 7.63
N ILE A 42 5.34 4.24 6.57
CA ILE A 42 6.43 3.91 5.65
C ILE A 42 7.37 5.09 5.55
N ASP A 43 8.63 4.84 5.91
CA ASP A 43 9.72 5.79 5.73
C ASP A 43 10.55 5.34 4.55
N ALA A 44 10.61 6.18 3.53
CA ALA A 44 11.39 5.87 2.33
C ALA A 44 11.90 7.16 1.72
N ASP A 45 12.95 7.05 0.95
CA ASP A 45 13.49 8.19 0.21
C ASP A 45 12.44 8.68 -0.79
N LYS A 46 12.54 9.95 -1.14
CA LYS A 46 11.57 10.55 -2.05
C LYS A 46 11.57 9.97 -3.45
N ASN A 47 12.61 9.23 -3.82
CA ASN A 47 12.61 8.54 -5.11
C ASN A 47 11.75 7.27 -5.11
N TYR A 48 11.29 6.83 -3.96
CA TYR A 48 10.39 5.68 -3.89
C TYR A 48 8.97 6.19 -4.04
N VAL A 49 8.18 5.50 -4.84
CA VAL A 49 6.78 5.85 -5.04
C VAL A 49 5.93 4.83 -4.28
N ILE A 50 5.10 5.33 -3.38
CA ILE A 50 4.23 4.48 -2.57
C ILE A 50 2.79 4.83 -2.91
N ALA A 51 2.01 3.85 -3.31
CA ALA A 51 0.65 4.07 -3.72
C ALA A 51 -0.25 2.95 -3.23
N ARG A 52 -1.48 3.31 -2.87
CA ARG A 52 -2.51 2.32 -2.59
C ARG A 52 -2.94 1.67 -3.89
N GLU A 53 -3.45 0.46 -3.76
CA GLU A 53 -3.90 -0.29 -4.91
C GLU A 53 -4.91 0.48 -5.76
N GLU A 54 -5.88 1.09 -5.12
CA GLU A 54 -6.92 1.83 -5.83
C GLU A 54 -6.37 3.05 -6.57
N LEU A 55 -5.34 3.69 -6.03
CA LEU A 55 -4.74 4.84 -6.71
C LEU A 55 -3.98 4.41 -7.95
N ILE A 56 -3.32 3.26 -7.90
CA ILE A 56 -2.65 2.71 -9.06
C ILE A 56 -3.65 2.38 -10.15
N LEU A 57 -4.76 1.76 -9.77
CA LEU A 57 -5.82 1.43 -10.72
C LEU A 57 -6.41 2.67 -11.35
N SER A 58 -6.64 3.71 -10.56
CA SER A 58 -7.14 4.97 -11.08
C SER A 58 -6.21 5.58 -12.12
N LYS A 59 -4.93 5.57 -11.83
CA LYS A 59 -3.94 6.09 -12.77
C LYS A 59 -3.97 5.33 -14.08
N ASN A 60 -4.03 4.01 -13.99
CA ASN A 60 -4.06 3.18 -15.18
C ASN A 60 -5.30 3.47 -16.02
N GLN A 61 -6.41 3.77 -15.39
CA GLN A 61 -7.64 4.09 -16.10
C GLN A 61 -7.58 5.44 -16.78
N GLU A 62 -6.84 6.37 -16.25
CA GLU A 62 -6.71 7.70 -16.83
C GLU A 62 -5.82 7.71 -18.05
N GLU A 63 -4.94 6.78 -18.14
CA GLU A 63 -4.02 6.69 -19.26
C GLU A 63 -4.61 5.93 -20.43
#